data_502da0dbf3e85a98b0a63cd03263150f
#
_entry.id   502da0dbf3e85a98b0a63cd03263150f
#
_cell.length_a   1.000
_cell.length_b   1.000
_cell.length_c   1.000
_cell.angle_alpha   90.00
_cell.angle_beta   90.00
_cell.angle_gamma   90.00
#
_symmetry.space_group_name_H-M   'P 1'
#
loop_
_entity.id
_entity.type
_entity.pdbx_description
1 polymer ?
#
loop_
_entity_poly.entity_id
_entity_poly.type
_entity_poly.pdbx_seq_one_letter_code
_entity_poly.pdbx_strand_id
1 'polypeptide(L)'
;VVAALPKYADPQQIEQHLHRAGFLVKTARLPDEEERQPAHPVLRLSSLNPTTRSLKEKDMEKIGQLLAAALNVDDTAALEVIRKKVSSLLMDKPIYSEEWVESIAKPDIFFNGADELSVRNIASNEKKHLFGRLFH
;
A
#
# COMPACT_ATOMS: atom_id res chain seq x y z
N VAL A 1 6.45 7.38 6.82
CA VAL A 1 7.90 7.58 6.61
C VAL A 1 8.08 8.53 5.45
N VAL A 2 9.08 9.38 5.53
CA VAL A 2 9.46 10.35 4.50
C VAL A 2 10.92 10.13 4.16
N ALA A 3 11.23 9.98 2.89
CA ALA A 3 12.60 9.86 2.39
C ALA A 3 12.97 11.12 1.60
N ALA A 4 14.09 11.74 1.93
CA ALA A 4 14.58 12.90 1.21
C ALA A 4 15.01 12.52 -0.21
N LEU A 5 14.68 13.35 -1.17
CA LEU A 5 15.11 13.24 -2.55
C LEU A 5 16.20 14.28 -2.86
N PRO A 6 17.01 14.09 -3.90
CA PRO A 6 17.94 15.11 -4.33
C PRO A 6 17.22 16.43 -4.63
N LYS A 7 17.80 17.55 -4.24
CA LYS A 7 17.21 18.89 -4.32
C LYS A 7 16.70 19.27 -5.74
N TYR A 8 17.34 18.73 -6.77
CA TYR A 8 17.03 19.02 -8.18
C TYR A 8 16.21 17.91 -8.86
N ALA A 9 15.76 16.92 -8.10
CA ALA A 9 14.94 15.86 -8.64
C ALA A 9 13.55 16.38 -9.03
N ASP A 10 13.09 16.00 -10.23
CA ASP A 10 11.71 16.27 -10.64
C ASP A 10 10.78 15.25 -9.96
N PRO A 11 9.87 15.70 -9.07
CA PRO A 11 8.97 14.81 -8.35
C PRO A 11 8.10 13.95 -9.26
N GLN A 12 7.63 14.50 -10.38
CA GLN A 12 6.75 13.79 -11.30
C GLN A 12 7.48 12.67 -12.05
N GLN A 13 8.72 12.94 -12.47
CA GLN A 13 9.54 11.92 -13.12
C GLN A 13 9.85 10.76 -12.18
N ILE A 14 10.15 11.04 -10.90
CA ILE A 14 10.40 10.01 -9.89
C ILE A 14 9.13 9.18 -9.64
N GLU A 15 7.96 9.80 -9.50
CA GLU A 15 6.71 9.06 -9.36
C GLU A 15 6.46 8.12 -10.54
N GLN A 16 6.58 8.62 -11.77
CA GLN A 16 6.39 7.82 -12.99
C GLN A 16 7.40 6.66 -13.08
N HIS A 17 8.64 6.94 -12.74
CA HIS A 17 9.71 5.96 -12.75
C HIS A 17 9.44 4.81 -11.76
N LEU A 18 9.07 5.15 -10.53
CA LEU A 18 8.72 4.17 -9.50
C LEU A 18 7.41 3.43 -9.81
N HIS A 19 6.44 4.08 -10.46
CA HIS A 19 5.23 3.41 -10.93
C HIS A 19 5.55 2.31 -11.96
N ARG A 20 6.51 2.53 -12.87
CA ARG A 20 6.97 1.51 -13.81
C ARG A 20 7.58 0.30 -13.09
N ALA A 21 8.27 0.53 -11.98
CA ALA A 21 8.80 -0.53 -11.11
C ALA A 21 7.74 -1.21 -10.22
N GLY A 22 6.47 -0.76 -10.27
CA GLY A 22 5.36 -1.34 -9.49
C GLY A 22 5.13 -0.70 -8.13
N PHE A 23 5.76 0.44 -7.82
CA PHE A 23 5.56 1.18 -6.58
C PHE A 23 4.57 2.34 -6.76
N LEU A 24 3.43 2.28 -6.08
CA LEU A 24 2.49 3.40 -5.99
C LEU A 24 2.92 4.34 -4.86
N VAL A 25 3.69 5.34 -5.20
CA VAL A 25 4.23 6.32 -4.27
C VAL A 25 3.77 7.73 -4.64
N LYS A 26 3.86 8.63 -3.67
CA LYS A 26 3.62 10.06 -3.87
C LYS A 26 4.81 10.86 -3.36
N THR A 27 5.13 11.90 -4.10
CA THR A 27 6.07 12.91 -3.64
C THR A 27 5.33 14.01 -2.89
N ALA A 28 6.04 14.69 -2.03
CA ALA A 28 5.58 15.87 -1.32
C ALA A 28 6.72 16.89 -1.25
N ARG A 29 6.40 18.09 -0.84
CA ARG A 29 7.41 19.10 -0.50
C ARG A 29 7.29 19.38 0.99
N LEU A 30 8.39 19.27 1.72
CA LEU A 30 8.44 19.74 3.09
C LEU A 30 8.55 21.26 3.06
N PRO A 31 7.75 21.99 3.88
CA PRO A 31 7.99 23.41 4.09
C PRO A 31 9.40 23.56 4.66
N ASP A 32 10.19 24.42 4.05
CA ASP A 32 11.50 24.76 4.59
C ASP A 32 11.27 25.64 5.83
N GLU A 33 12.00 25.41 6.90
CA GLU A 33 11.91 26.23 8.14
C GLU A 33 12.35 27.67 7.88
N GLU A 34 13.13 27.90 6.81
CA GLU A 34 13.48 29.23 6.32
C GLU A 34 12.68 29.51 5.04
N GLU A 35 11.73 30.43 5.08
CA GLU A 35 10.86 30.86 3.96
C GLU A 35 11.60 31.31 2.68
N ARG A 36 12.92 31.22 2.65
CA ARG A 36 13.82 31.69 1.56
C ARG A 36 14.39 30.61 0.66
N GLN A 37 14.13 29.31 0.92
CA GLN A 37 14.65 28.23 0.08
C GLN A 37 13.51 27.43 -0.60
N PRO A 38 13.72 26.95 -1.83
CA PRO A 38 12.74 26.08 -2.47
C PRO A 38 12.58 24.81 -1.64
N ALA A 39 11.34 24.49 -1.29
CA ALA A 39 10.98 23.34 -0.49
C ALA A 39 11.60 22.04 -1.07
N HIS A 40 12.24 21.23 -0.20
CA HIS A 40 12.88 19.99 -0.63
C HIS A 40 11.85 18.94 -1.05
N PRO A 41 12.01 18.31 -2.22
CA PRO A 41 11.17 17.20 -2.60
C PRO A 41 11.46 15.98 -1.72
N VAL A 42 10.41 15.31 -1.30
CA VAL A 42 10.49 14.11 -0.48
C VAL A 42 9.56 13.03 -1.02
N LEU A 43 9.99 11.79 -0.89
CA LEU A 43 9.17 10.62 -1.18
C LEU A 43 8.35 10.27 0.06
N ARG A 44 7.02 10.28 -0.08
CA ARG A 44 6.10 9.90 0.99
C ARG A 44 5.79 8.40 0.91
N LEU A 45 6.19 7.66 1.92
CA LEU A 45 5.98 6.23 2.03
C LEU A 45 4.97 5.93 3.16
N SER A 46 3.99 5.08 2.87
CA SER A 46 3.01 4.62 3.85
C SER A 46 3.21 3.13 4.12
N SER A 47 3.23 2.76 5.40
CA SER A 47 3.23 1.35 5.82
C SER A 47 1.82 0.74 5.89
N LEU A 48 0.77 1.54 5.73
CA LEU A 48 -0.61 1.07 5.87
C LEU A 48 -0.92 -0.07 4.90
N ASN A 49 -0.71 0.13 3.59
CA ASN A 49 -0.99 -0.89 2.58
C ASN A 49 -0.16 -2.18 2.77
N PRO A 50 1.14 -2.13 3.05
CA PRO A 50 1.90 -3.33 3.43
C PRO A 50 1.33 -4.04 4.65
N THR A 51 0.92 -3.30 5.69
CA THR A 51 0.35 -3.87 6.91
C THR A 51 -0.98 -4.57 6.64
N THR A 52 -1.87 -3.99 5.83
CA THR A 52 -3.13 -4.64 5.44
C THR A 52 -2.93 -5.92 4.62
N ARG A 53 -1.78 -6.09 4.01
CA ARG A 53 -1.35 -7.32 3.33
C ARG A 53 -0.60 -8.30 4.24
N SER A 54 -0.59 -8.05 5.56
CA SER A 54 0.14 -8.86 6.54
C SER A 54 1.64 -9.00 6.27
N LEU A 55 2.24 -8.00 5.59
CA LEU A 55 3.68 -7.95 5.40
C LEU A 55 4.37 -7.66 6.75
N LYS A 56 5.46 -8.39 7.00
CA LYS A 56 6.26 -8.30 8.22
C LYS A 56 7.54 -7.51 7.98
N GLU A 57 8.32 -7.28 9.02
CA GLU A 57 9.55 -6.49 8.98
C GLU A 57 10.53 -6.97 7.90
N LYS A 58 10.70 -8.30 7.76
CA LYS A 58 11.57 -8.89 6.72
C LYS A 58 11.07 -8.61 5.29
N ASP A 59 9.75 -8.54 5.11
CA ASP A 59 9.16 -8.20 3.82
C ASP A 59 9.37 -6.71 3.52
N MET A 60 9.24 -5.85 4.56
CA MET A 60 9.51 -4.41 4.46
C MET A 60 10.97 -4.11 4.12
N GLU A 61 11.90 -4.89 4.65
CA GLU A 61 13.31 -4.79 4.28
C GLU A 61 13.52 -5.08 2.78
N LYS A 62 12.92 -6.15 2.26
CA LYS A 62 12.95 -6.48 0.82
C LYS A 62 12.31 -5.39 -0.03
N ILE A 63 11.19 -4.83 0.41
CA ILE A 63 10.52 -3.70 -0.27
C ILE A 63 11.48 -2.49 -0.32
N GLY A 64 12.12 -2.16 0.78
CA GLY A 64 13.09 -1.08 0.85
C GLY A 64 14.28 -1.28 -0.10
N GLN A 65 14.82 -2.51 -0.17
CA GLN A 65 15.91 -2.86 -1.10
C GLN A 65 15.46 -2.74 -2.57
N LEU A 66 14.26 -3.22 -2.91
CA LEU A 66 13.71 -3.11 -4.27
C LEU A 66 13.41 -1.66 -4.65
N LEU A 67 12.91 -0.86 -3.71
CA LEU A 67 12.67 0.57 -3.91
C LEU A 67 13.98 1.33 -4.15
N ALA A 68 15.01 1.07 -3.34
CA ALA A 68 16.32 1.65 -3.52
C ALA A 68 16.96 1.23 -4.86
N ALA A 69 16.83 -0.04 -5.23
CA ALA A 69 17.29 -0.51 -6.54
C ALA A 69 16.57 0.21 -7.69
N ALA A 70 15.24 0.40 -7.59
CA ALA A 70 14.46 1.12 -8.59
C ALA A 70 14.90 2.58 -8.74
N LEU A 71 15.23 3.26 -7.65
CA LEU A 71 15.71 4.65 -7.67
C LEU A 71 17.10 4.81 -8.33
N ASN A 72 17.90 3.74 -8.35
CA ASN A 72 19.28 3.78 -8.88
C ASN A 72 19.41 3.19 -10.29
N VAL A 73 18.31 2.86 -10.95
CA VAL A 73 18.32 2.24 -12.30
C VAL A 73 17.49 3.07 -13.26
N ASP A 74 18.09 3.45 -14.39
CA ASP A 74 17.39 4.18 -15.45
C ASP A 74 16.90 3.26 -16.59
N ASP A 75 17.41 2.02 -16.64
CA ASP A 75 17.06 1.06 -17.69
C ASP A 75 15.65 0.47 -17.50
N THR A 76 14.83 0.56 -18.53
CA THR A 76 13.46 0.03 -18.54
C THR A 76 13.40 -1.48 -18.33
N ALA A 77 14.36 -2.24 -18.86
CA ALA A 77 14.40 -3.70 -18.71
C ALA A 77 14.69 -4.06 -17.24
N ALA A 78 15.59 -3.34 -16.58
CA ALA A 78 15.89 -3.55 -15.18
C ALA A 78 14.70 -3.16 -14.28
N LEU A 79 13.96 -2.10 -14.59
CA LEU A 79 12.71 -1.76 -13.89
C LEU A 79 11.65 -2.86 -14.02
N GLU A 80 11.53 -3.49 -15.18
CA GLU A 80 10.58 -4.59 -15.36
C GLU A 80 10.98 -5.83 -14.53
N VAL A 81 12.26 -6.10 -14.37
CA VAL A 81 12.75 -7.16 -13.46
C VAL A 81 12.36 -6.85 -12.02
N ILE A 82 12.53 -5.59 -11.58
CA ILE A 82 12.15 -5.15 -10.24
C ILE A 82 10.63 -5.30 -10.07
N ARG A 83 9.83 -4.88 -11.04
CA ARG A 83 8.38 -5.02 -11.04
C ARG A 83 7.94 -6.47 -10.84
N LYS A 84 8.56 -7.41 -11.57
CA LYS A 84 8.28 -8.85 -11.39
C LYS A 84 8.59 -9.32 -9.97
N LYS A 85 9.70 -8.87 -9.38
CA LYS A 85 10.05 -9.19 -7.98
C LYS A 85 9.04 -8.62 -6.98
N VAL A 86 8.59 -7.38 -7.19
CA VAL A 86 7.52 -6.75 -6.37
C VAL A 86 6.22 -7.55 -6.49
N SER A 87 5.80 -7.89 -7.72
CA SER A 87 4.60 -8.70 -7.95
C SER A 87 4.69 -10.08 -7.29
N SER A 88 5.84 -10.75 -7.42
CA SER A 88 6.06 -12.06 -6.77
C SER A 88 6.00 -11.97 -5.25
N LEU A 89 6.54 -10.90 -4.64
CA LEU A 89 6.46 -10.69 -3.19
C LEU A 89 5.02 -10.51 -2.70
N LEU A 90 4.14 -9.98 -3.54
CA LEU A 90 2.75 -9.65 -3.19
C LEU A 90 1.74 -10.73 -3.61
N MET A 91 2.16 -11.73 -4.39
CA MET A 91 1.24 -12.71 -5.00
C MET A 91 0.46 -13.52 -3.96
N ASP A 92 1.11 -13.91 -2.87
CA ASP A 92 0.51 -14.68 -1.77
C ASP A 92 0.08 -13.78 -0.59
N LYS A 93 -0.02 -12.48 -0.82
CA LYS A 93 -0.32 -11.46 0.20
C LYS A 93 -1.57 -10.67 -0.21
N PRO A 94 -2.78 -11.19 -0.01
CA PRO A 94 -4.01 -10.47 -0.33
C PRO A 94 -4.12 -9.21 0.52
N ILE A 95 -4.89 -8.21 0.06
CA ILE A 95 -5.05 -6.92 0.76
C ILE A 95 -5.70 -7.11 2.12
N TYR A 96 -6.60 -8.08 2.24
CA TYR A 96 -7.19 -8.48 3.52
C TYR A 96 -7.12 -10.00 3.59
N SER A 97 -6.46 -10.55 4.62
CA SER A 97 -6.49 -12.00 4.83
C SER A 97 -7.89 -12.42 5.26
N GLU A 98 -8.29 -13.64 4.89
CA GLU A 98 -9.59 -14.21 5.32
C GLU A 98 -9.69 -14.21 6.84
N GLU A 99 -8.60 -14.54 7.54
CA GLU A 99 -8.52 -14.52 9.00
C GLU A 99 -8.81 -13.13 9.58
N TRP A 100 -8.32 -12.07 8.94
CA TRP A 100 -8.57 -10.69 9.37
C TRP A 100 -10.03 -10.30 9.13
N VAL A 101 -10.59 -10.64 7.96
CA VAL A 101 -12.01 -10.41 7.63
C VAL A 101 -12.91 -11.15 8.58
N GLU A 102 -12.61 -12.41 8.91
CA GLU A 102 -13.37 -13.19 9.89
C GLU A 102 -13.28 -12.61 11.31
N SER A 103 -12.12 -12.05 11.69
CA SER A 103 -11.96 -11.43 13.01
C SER A 103 -12.84 -10.18 13.18
N ILE A 104 -13.03 -9.40 12.11
CA ILE A 104 -13.89 -8.21 12.11
C ILE A 104 -15.37 -8.58 11.99
N ALA A 105 -15.68 -9.66 11.27
CA ALA A 105 -17.06 -10.12 11.09
C ALA A 105 -17.66 -10.77 12.34
N LYS A 106 -16.87 -10.98 13.42
CA LYS A 106 -17.40 -11.43 14.71
C LYS A 106 -18.10 -10.26 15.40
N PRO A 107 -19.43 -10.33 15.63
CA PRO A 107 -20.21 -9.21 16.16
C PRO A 107 -19.84 -8.79 17.58
N ASP A 108 -19.07 -9.61 18.29
CA ASP A 108 -18.77 -9.45 19.71
C ASP A 108 -17.83 -8.27 20.04
N ILE A 109 -17.16 -7.71 19.03
CA ILE A 109 -16.14 -6.67 19.27
C ILE A 109 -16.74 -5.25 19.28
N PHE A 110 -17.87 -5.01 18.60
CA PHE A 110 -18.39 -3.66 18.40
C PHE A 110 -19.81 -3.39 18.94
N PHE A 111 -20.56 -4.40 19.35
CA PHE A 111 -21.96 -4.24 19.71
C PHE A 111 -22.35 -4.97 21.01
N ASN A 112 -21.79 -4.56 22.14
CA ASN A 112 -22.39 -4.86 23.42
C ASN A 112 -23.66 -4.00 23.58
N GLY A 113 -24.80 -4.48 23.08
CA GLY A 113 -26.09 -3.86 23.35
C GLY A 113 -27.08 -3.65 22.21
N ALA A 114 -26.78 -4.06 20.98
CA ALA A 114 -27.79 -4.03 19.92
C ALA A 114 -28.30 -5.44 19.63
N ASP A 115 -29.63 -5.57 19.54
CA ASP A 115 -30.36 -6.81 19.30
C ASP A 115 -29.64 -7.74 18.30
N GLU A 116 -29.21 -8.93 18.76
CA GLU A 116 -28.54 -9.97 17.95
C GLU A 116 -29.30 -10.36 16.67
N LEU A 117 -30.58 -10.11 16.59
CA LEU A 117 -31.45 -10.47 15.46
C LEU A 117 -31.30 -9.54 14.25
N SER A 118 -30.98 -8.26 14.46
CA SER A 118 -30.83 -7.29 13.36
C SER A 118 -29.51 -7.43 12.62
N VAL A 119 -28.44 -7.80 13.33
CA VAL A 119 -27.08 -7.95 12.76
C VAL A 119 -26.95 -9.23 11.94
N ARG A 120 -27.58 -10.34 12.37
CA ARG A 120 -27.59 -11.60 11.60
C ARG A 120 -28.30 -11.47 10.25
N ASN A 121 -29.37 -10.64 10.17
CA ASN A 121 -30.10 -10.44 8.92
C ASN A 121 -29.34 -9.56 7.92
N ILE A 122 -28.54 -8.60 8.37
CA ILE A 122 -27.69 -7.77 7.52
C ILE A 122 -26.55 -8.60 6.96
N ALA A 123 -25.82 -9.34 7.78
CA ALA A 123 -24.69 -10.17 7.36
C ALA A 123 -25.10 -11.30 6.39
N SER A 124 -26.29 -11.90 6.56
CA SER A 124 -26.79 -12.94 5.65
C SER A 124 -27.25 -12.40 4.29
N ASN A 125 -27.78 -11.17 4.25
CA ASN A 125 -28.19 -10.52 2.99
C ASN A 125 -26.99 -9.96 2.20
N GLU A 126 -25.99 -9.40 2.87
CA GLU A 126 -24.80 -8.90 2.17
C GLU A 126 -23.93 -10.02 1.59
N LYS A 127 -23.79 -11.16 2.27
CA LYS A 127 -23.12 -12.36 1.69
C LYS A 127 -23.79 -12.80 0.38
N LYS A 128 -25.11 -12.83 0.30
CA LYS A 128 -25.83 -13.19 -0.93
C LYS A 128 -25.65 -12.19 -2.06
N HIS A 129 -25.52 -10.90 -1.75
CA HIS A 129 -25.31 -9.85 -2.76
C HIS A 129 -23.86 -9.71 -3.23
N LEU A 130 -22.88 -9.96 -2.37
CA LEU A 130 -21.45 -9.87 -2.74
C LEU A 130 -21.02 -11.05 -3.60
N PHE A 131 -21.42 -12.27 -3.26
CA PHE A 131 -21.08 -13.47 -4.03
C PHE A 131 -21.84 -13.62 -5.35
N GLY A 132 -23.04 -13.05 -5.46
CA GLY A 132 -23.82 -13.07 -6.72
C GLY A 132 -23.29 -12.14 -7.81
N ARG A 133 -22.44 -11.16 -7.50
CA ARG A 133 -21.85 -10.22 -8.48
C ARG A 133 -20.45 -10.58 -8.98
N LEU A 134 -19.80 -11.57 -8.37
CA LEU A 134 -18.43 -11.97 -8.72
C LEU A 134 -18.35 -13.15 -9.69
N PHE A 135 -19.48 -13.74 -10.07
CA PHE A 135 -19.55 -14.92 -10.95
C PHE A 135 -20.55 -14.79 -12.12
N HIS A 136 -20.79 -13.54 -12.60
CA HIS A 136 -21.47 -13.30 -13.88
C HIS A 136 -20.69 -12.34 -14.74
#